data_942cb8bd088e1779c502a11abc40fae1
#
_entry.id   942cb8bd088e1779c502a11abc40fae1
#
_cell.length_a   1.000
_cell.length_b   1.000
_cell.length_c   1.000
_cell.angle_alpha   90.00
_cell.angle_beta   90.00
_cell.angle_gamma   90.00
#
_symmetry.space_group_name_H-M   'P 1'
#
loop_
_entity.id
_entity.type
_entity.pdbx_description
1 polymer ?
#
loop_
_entity_poly.entity_id
_entity_poly.type
_entity_poly.pdbx_seq_one_letter_code
_entity_poly.pdbx_strand_id
1 'polypeptide(L)'
;MPSTNTITAQHVRELLSSSDPDPRLVLLEGRPRVVPAAEAGAGRYSGAVEVVSRDDLTARTGPGTPSEQELEALASRLQAVVSELGG
;
A
#
# COMPACT_ATOMS: atom_id res chain seq x y z
N MET A 1 -17.85 -11.17 11.01
CA MET A 1 -16.89 -11.29 10.99
C MET A 1 -16.02 -10.47 10.37
N PRO A 2 -15.34 -9.97 10.84
CA PRO A 2 -14.53 -8.99 10.29
C PRO A 2 -13.53 -9.54 9.37
N SER A 3 -13.32 -8.86 8.35
CA SER A 3 -12.23 -9.13 7.52
C SER A 3 -10.99 -8.79 8.24
N THR A 4 -10.06 -9.63 8.17
CA THR A 4 -8.82 -9.38 8.84
C THR A 4 -7.78 -8.78 7.93
N ASN A 5 -7.98 -8.84 6.61
CA ASN A 5 -6.96 -8.36 5.70
C ASN A 5 -7.39 -7.08 5.03
N THR A 6 -6.92 -5.96 5.57
CA THR A 6 -7.16 -4.67 4.97
C THR A 6 -6.36 -4.51 3.69
N ILE A 7 -5.11 -4.98 3.70
CA ILE A 7 -4.23 -4.87 2.54
C ILE A 7 -4.13 -6.23 1.87
N THR A 8 -4.40 -6.26 0.57
CA THR A 8 -4.38 -7.50 -0.21
C THR A 8 -3.38 -7.38 -1.34
N ALA A 9 -3.12 -8.52 -1.99
CA ALA A 9 -2.24 -8.54 -3.15
C ALA A 9 -2.71 -7.59 -4.25
N GLN A 10 -4.01 -7.40 -4.37
CA GLN A 10 -4.54 -6.49 -5.36
C GLN A 10 -4.09 -5.06 -5.10
N HIS A 11 -4.08 -4.64 -3.84
CA HIS A 11 -3.62 -3.29 -3.49
C HIS A 11 -2.15 -3.12 -3.84
N VAL A 12 -1.33 -4.14 -3.59
CA VAL A 12 0.08 -4.09 -3.95
C VAL A 12 0.24 -3.96 -5.46
N ARG A 13 -0.54 -4.74 -6.20
CA ARG A 13 -0.50 -4.69 -7.65
C ARG A 13 -0.91 -3.32 -8.17
N GLU A 14 -1.95 -2.73 -7.58
CA GLU A 14 -2.40 -1.40 -7.98
C GLU A 14 -1.32 -0.36 -7.76
N LEU A 15 -0.61 -0.46 -6.64
CA LEU A 15 0.45 0.48 -6.35
C LEU A 15 1.57 0.36 -7.39
N LEU A 16 1.96 -0.88 -7.71
CA LEU A 16 3.05 -1.10 -8.65
C LEU A 16 2.68 -0.68 -10.07
N SER A 17 1.42 -0.79 -10.43
CA SER A 17 0.98 -0.49 -11.79
C SER A 17 0.40 0.92 -11.93
N SER A 18 0.37 1.69 -10.86
CA SER A 18 -0.18 3.04 -10.91
C SER A 18 0.62 3.92 -11.84
N SER A 19 -0.07 4.75 -12.62
CA SER A 19 0.57 5.72 -13.49
C SER A 19 0.77 7.07 -12.82
N ASP A 20 0.33 7.19 -11.57
CA ASP A 20 0.51 8.44 -10.83
C ASP A 20 1.99 8.69 -10.55
N PRO A 21 2.39 9.96 -10.46
CA PRO A 21 3.77 10.25 -10.08
C PRO A 21 4.01 9.90 -8.61
N ASP A 22 5.02 9.09 -8.38
CA ASP A 22 5.45 8.68 -7.04
C ASP A 22 4.26 8.19 -6.21
N PRO A 23 3.56 7.14 -6.67
CA PRO A 23 2.35 6.70 -5.97
C PRO A 23 2.65 6.11 -4.61
N ARG A 24 1.72 6.31 -3.69
CA ARG A 24 1.83 5.85 -2.32
C ARG A 24 0.59 5.06 -1.95
N LEU A 25 0.77 4.01 -1.17
CA LEU A 25 -0.35 3.28 -0.60
C LEU A 25 -0.60 3.89 0.78
N VAL A 26 -1.79 4.44 0.98
CA VAL A 26 -2.15 5.07 2.24
C VAL A 26 -3.40 4.41 2.78
N LEU A 27 -3.60 4.56 4.08
CA LEU A 27 -4.77 4.01 4.76
C LEU A 27 -5.59 5.17 5.28
N LEU A 28 -6.81 5.32 4.78
CA LEU A 28 -7.72 6.37 5.21
C LEU A 28 -8.94 5.71 5.82
N GLU A 29 -9.16 5.95 7.10
CA GLU A 29 -10.31 5.39 7.82
C GLU A 29 -10.37 3.87 7.67
N GLY A 30 -9.22 3.23 7.73
CA GLY A 30 -9.15 1.79 7.63
C GLY A 30 -9.23 1.24 6.21
N ARG A 31 -9.23 2.10 5.20
CA ARG A 31 -9.35 1.67 3.81
C ARG A 31 -8.09 2.03 3.03
N PRO A 32 -7.50 1.07 2.33
CA PRO A 32 -6.31 1.36 1.54
C PRO A 32 -6.65 2.10 0.26
N ARG A 33 -5.80 3.06 -0.09
CA ARG A 33 -5.93 3.86 -1.31
C ARG A 33 -4.55 4.07 -1.92
N VAL A 34 -4.50 4.06 -3.23
CA VAL A 34 -3.28 4.39 -3.95
C VAL A 34 -3.45 5.82 -4.48
N VAL A 35 -2.57 6.72 -4.03
CA VAL A 35 -2.66 8.13 -4.40
C VAL A 35 -1.27 8.64 -4.76
N PRO A 36 -1.18 9.70 -5.59
CA PRO A 36 0.14 10.30 -5.84
C PRO A 36 0.69 10.95 -4.58
N ALA A 37 2.01 11.02 -4.50
CA ALA A 37 2.67 11.58 -3.33
C ALA A 37 2.17 12.98 -3.00
N ALA A 38 1.85 13.75 -4.03
CA ALA A 38 1.40 15.13 -3.83
C ALA A 38 0.06 15.19 -3.10
N GLU A 39 -0.76 14.14 -3.21
CA GLU A 39 -2.05 14.10 -2.54
C GLU A 39 -2.01 13.37 -1.21
N ALA A 40 -0.97 12.60 -0.98
CA ALA A 40 -0.85 11.86 0.27
C ALA A 40 -0.66 12.85 1.41
N GLY A 41 -1.57 12.81 2.38
CA GLY A 41 -1.51 13.72 3.51
C GLY A 41 -2.09 15.09 3.24
N ALA A 42 -2.72 15.30 2.10
CA ALA A 42 -3.30 16.60 1.74
C ALA A 42 -4.77 16.42 1.37
N GLY A 43 -5.54 17.47 1.50
CA GLY A 43 -6.95 17.45 1.12
C GLY A 43 -7.70 16.35 1.81
N ARG A 44 -8.42 15.54 1.04
CA ARG A 44 -9.22 14.45 1.60
C ARG A 44 -8.37 13.37 2.25
N TYR A 45 -7.07 13.36 1.96
CA TYR A 45 -6.18 12.35 2.54
C TYR A 45 -5.35 12.90 3.69
N SER A 46 -5.74 14.04 4.25
CA SER A 46 -4.94 14.66 5.31
C SER A 46 -4.85 13.79 6.56
N GLY A 47 -5.83 12.93 6.79
CA GLY A 47 -5.80 12.02 7.93
C GLY A 47 -5.30 10.64 7.60
N ALA A 48 -4.83 10.43 6.38
CA ALA A 48 -4.39 9.11 5.96
C ALA A 48 -3.00 8.79 6.49
N VAL A 49 -2.77 7.50 6.74
CA VAL A 49 -1.46 7.02 7.18
C VAL A 49 -0.78 6.39 5.99
N GLU A 50 0.43 6.82 5.68
CA GLU A 50 1.19 6.24 4.58
C GLU A 50 1.68 4.86 4.98
N VAL A 51 1.39 3.85 4.16
CA VAL A 51 1.82 2.49 4.42
C VAL A 51 3.15 2.22 3.73
N VAL A 52 3.22 2.51 2.44
CA VAL A 52 4.43 2.25 1.66
C VAL A 52 4.36 3.05 0.37
N SER A 53 5.53 3.44 -0.16
CA SER A 53 5.61 4.06 -1.47
C SER A 53 5.95 2.99 -2.50
N ARG A 54 5.68 3.29 -3.77
CA ARG A 54 6.06 2.36 -4.83
C ARG A 54 7.58 2.16 -4.87
N ASP A 55 8.34 3.21 -4.64
CA ASP A 55 9.79 3.10 -4.65
C ASP A 55 10.29 2.15 -3.58
N ASP A 56 9.74 2.25 -2.38
CA ASP A 56 10.09 1.33 -1.30
C ASP A 56 9.72 -0.10 -1.67
N LEU A 57 8.54 -0.27 -2.23
CA LEU A 57 8.07 -1.59 -2.59
C LEU A 57 8.95 -2.19 -3.68
N THR A 58 9.30 -1.39 -4.69
CA THR A 58 10.15 -1.84 -5.78
C THR A 58 11.54 -2.22 -5.26
N ALA A 59 12.05 -1.47 -4.30
CA ALA A 59 13.35 -1.79 -3.71
C ALA A 59 13.34 -3.14 -3.02
N ARG A 60 12.20 -3.53 -2.47
CA ARG A 60 12.09 -4.83 -1.79
C ARG A 60 11.93 -5.98 -2.76
N THR A 61 11.24 -5.75 -3.87
CA THR A 61 10.99 -6.81 -4.85
C THR A 61 12.11 -6.95 -5.87
N GLY A 62 12.88 -5.90 -6.07
CA GLY A 62 13.90 -5.88 -7.13
C GLY A 62 13.28 -5.61 -8.48
N PRO A 63 14.09 -5.71 -9.55
CA PRO A 63 13.60 -5.43 -10.89
C PRO A 63 12.63 -6.51 -11.36
N GLY A 64 11.75 -6.13 -12.27
CA GLY A 64 10.80 -7.05 -12.86
C GLY A 64 9.47 -7.04 -12.16
N THR A 65 8.56 -7.84 -12.69
CA THR A 65 7.22 -7.94 -12.16
C THR A 65 7.16 -9.03 -11.09
N PRO A 66 6.72 -8.72 -9.87
CA PRO A 66 6.62 -9.76 -8.84
C PRO A 66 5.58 -10.81 -9.20
N SER A 67 5.81 -12.02 -8.75
CA SER A 67 4.84 -13.09 -8.93
C SER A 67 3.66 -12.88 -7.99
N GLU A 68 2.59 -13.64 -8.24
CA GLU A 68 1.42 -13.57 -7.39
C GLU A 68 1.77 -13.91 -5.94
N GLN A 69 2.62 -14.90 -5.75
CA GLN A 69 3.04 -15.27 -4.40
C GLN A 69 3.82 -14.15 -3.73
N GLU A 70 4.65 -13.47 -4.48
CA GLU A 70 5.39 -12.32 -3.93
C GLU A 70 4.44 -11.20 -3.55
N LEU A 71 3.43 -10.95 -4.37
CA LEU A 71 2.44 -9.92 -4.07
C LEU A 71 1.71 -10.24 -2.77
N GLU A 72 1.34 -11.52 -2.59
CA GLU A 72 0.65 -11.92 -1.37
C GLU A 72 1.56 -11.80 -0.15
N ALA A 73 2.82 -12.16 -0.31
CA ALA A 73 3.78 -12.04 0.80
C ALA A 73 3.97 -10.57 1.19
N LEU A 74 4.05 -9.69 0.20
CA LEU A 74 4.18 -8.27 0.46
C LEU A 74 2.95 -7.72 1.16
N ALA A 75 1.77 -8.15 0.69
CA ALA A 75 0.52 -7.72 1.32
C ALA A 75 0.47 -8.14 2.78
N SER A 76 0.90 -9.35 3.09
CA SER A 76 0.94 -9.82 4.47
C SER A 76 1.86 -8.99 5.33
N ARG A 77 3.03 -8.64 4.79
CA ARG A 77 3.98 -7.82 5.54
C ARG A 77 3.42 -6.43 5.79
N LEU A 78 2.78 -5.84 4.78
CA LEU A 78 2.18 -4.52 4.94
C LEU A 78 1.02 -4.57 5.92
N GLN A 79 0.26 -5.65 5.89
CA GLN A 79 -0.83 -5.83 6.84
C GLN A 79 -0.30 -5.88 8.27
N ALA A 80 0.82 -6.54 8.49
CA ALA A 80 1.43 -6.59 9.80
C ALA A 80 1.83 -5.20 10.29
N VAL A 81 2.38 -4.39 9.39
CA VAL A 81 2.75 -3.01 9.72
C VAL A 81 1.51 -2.21 10.11
N VAL A 82 0.44 -2.35 9.33
CA VAL A 82 -0.80 -1.65 9.62
C VAL A 82 -1.37 -2.07 10.96
N SER A 83 -1.33 -3.36 11.25
CA SER A 83 -1.84 -3.88 12.52
C SER A 83 -1.08 -3.31 13.70
N GLU A 84 0.23 -3.16 13.57
CA GLU A 84 1.03 -2.57 14.63
C GLU A 84 0.72 -1.09 14.83
N LEU A 85 0.48 -0.37 13.73
CA LEU A 85 0.17 1.05 13.81
C LEU A 85 -1.23 1.28 14.35
N GLY A 86 -2.15 0.44 13.95
CA GLY A 86 -3.55 0.65 14.31
C GLY A 86 -3.97 0.05 15.62
N GLY A 87 -3.11 -0.68 16.24
CA GLY A 87 -3.43 -1.30 17.52
C GLY A 87 -4.18 -2.59 17.38
#